data_c48059c7aa70d8797c081bfc641399b6
#
_entry.id   c48059c7aa70d8797c081bfc641399b6
#
_cell.length_a   1.000
_cell.length_b   1.000
_cell.length_c   1.000
_cell.angle_alpha   90.00
_cell.angle_beta   90.00
_cell.angle_gamma   90.00
#
_symmetry.space_group_name_H-M   'P 1'
#
loop_
_entity.id
_entity.type
_entity.pdbx_description
1 polymer ?
#
loop_
_entity_poly.entity_id
_entity_poly.type
_entity_poly.pdbx_seq_one_letter_code
_entity_poly.pdbx_strand_id
1 'polypeptide(L)'
;PVAKEVRLLDLSDQLPEKGDIVDWLDSGKTKQQLASLVKGAPAITKPLDDPGEIEQEEIAVYPTMNLGALMTMPPVKFLVDSLFTSTGFSVMYGPPGCGKTFLALDIALSVASGRDFHGLPVQQGAVLYICGEGVGGIGKRVKAWIENRGGGVDENELPFHVLPTAVDFTNLGDVEKLKATIQQLEDEDGKFSLIVVDTVARALLGADENSATDIGKFVKTCDVLKEMFQAALLGLHHSGKDGSRGMRGSSALLGAVDTSVQVKKSGAILTVVTEKQKDAEPAEDLFFEMQTSEIGTIGGESSVYLEQVSA
;
A
#
# COMPACT_ATOMS: atom_id res chain seq x y z
N PRO A 1 39.63 -30.26 21.99
CA PRO A 1 40.33 -29.86 23.21
C PRO A 1 39.55 -28.75 23.88
N VAL A 2 38.98 -29.01 25.06
CA VAL A 2 38.27 -28.01 25.85
C VAL A 2 39.32 -27.10 26.47
N ALA A 3 39.17 -25.78 26.35
CA ALA A 3 40.05 -24.82 26.98
C ALA A 3 40.02 -25.04 28.50
N LYS A 4 41.19 -25.14 29.12
CA LYS A 4 41.31 -25.35 30.57
C LYS A 4 41.00 -24.09 31.40
N GLU A 5 41.06 -22.94 30.76
CA GLU A 5 40.84 -21.63 31.38
C GLU A 5 40.51 -20.61 30.29
N VAL A 6 39.54 -19.75 30.56
CA VAL A 6 39.14 -18.63 29.71
C VAL A 6 39.39 -17.33 30.49
N ARG A 7 40.01 -16.35 29.86
CA ARG A 7 40.27 -15.02 30.44
C ARG A 7 39.67 -13.95 29.56
N LEU A 8 39.01 -12.97 30.16
CA LEU A 8 38.51 -11.80 29.46
C LEU A 8 39.52 -10.67 29.59
N LEU A 9 39.98 -10.18 28.44
CA LEU A 9 40.82 -9.01 28.36
C LEU A 9 40.04 -7.85 27.75
N ASP A 10 39.76 -6.82 28.54
CA ASP A 10 39.17 -5.58 28.08
C ASP A 10 40.28 -4.59 27.69
N LEU A 11 40.24 -4.12 26.46
CA LEU A 11 41.18 -3.13 25.90
C LEU A 11 40.45 -1.85 25.46
N SER A 12 39.19 -1.68 25.84
CA SER A 12 38.38 -0.53 25.41
C SER A 12 38.99 0.83 25.69
N ASP A 13 39.70 0.96 26.83
CA ASP A 13 40.40 2.19 27.20
C ASP A 13 41.69 2.46 26.42
N GLN A 14 42.15 1.49 25.62
CA GLN A 14 43.43 1.53 24.88
C GLN A 14 43.21 1.45 23.35
N LEU A 15 41.99 1.40 22.91
CA LEU A 15 41.60 1.28 21.51
C LEU A 15 40.78 2.51 21.07
N PRO A 16 40.87 2.92 19.80
CA PRO A 16 39.91 3.87 19.23
C PRO A 16 38.51 3.28 19.20
N GLU A 17 37.49 4.14 19.05
CA GLU A 17 36.11 3.69 18.93
C GLU A 17 35.97 2.67 17.78
N LYS A 18 35.49 1.47 18.09
CA LYS A 18 35.42 0.31 17.19
C LYS A 18 36.75 -0.31 16.77
N GLY A 19 37.85 0.01 17.47
CA GLY A 19 39.15 -0.61 17.22
C GLY A 19 39.21 -2.07 17.66
N ASP A 20 40.07 -2.84 17.02
CA ASP A 20 40.32 -4.25 17.32
C ASP A 20 41.77 -4.51 17.79
N ILE A 21 42.12 -5.78 17.98
CA ILE A 21 43.44 -6.17 18.44
C ILE A 21 44.56 -5.86 17.43
N VAL A 22 44.20 -5.69 16.15
CA VAL A 22 45.14 -5.32 15.08
C VAL A 22 45.50 -3.85 15.27
N ASP A 23 44.49 -2.99 15.48
CA ASP A 23 44.72 -1.55 15.77
C ASP A 23 45.55 -1.35 17.02
N TRP A 24 45.37 -2.20 18.06
CA TRP A 24 46.16 -2.16 19.27
C TRP A 24 47.64 -2.50 18.98
N LEU A 25 47.93 -3.49 18.16
CA LEU A 25 49.29 -3.84 17.76
C LEU A 25 49.92 -2.76 16.88
N ASP A 26 49.15 -2.19 15.94
CA ASP A 26 49.62 -1.13 15.03
C ASP A 26 49.90 0.18 15.77
N SER A 27 49.35 0.37 16.99
CA SER A 27 49.67 1.50 17.86
C SER A 27 51.07 1.40 18.49
N GLY A 28 51.92 0.46 18.06
CA GLY A 28 53.28 0.27 18.53
C GLY A 28 53.40 -0.67 19.72
N LYS A 29 52.36 -1.37 20.07
CA LYS A 29 52.39 -2.39 21.13
C LYS A 29 52.93 -3.71 20.59
N THR A 30 53.42 -4.55 21.49
CA THR A 30 54.06 -5.82 21.10
C THR A 30 53.23 -7.04 21.51
N LYS A 31 53.40 -8.13 20.80
CA LYS A 31 52.79 -9.42 21.17
C LYS A 31 53.15 -9.89 22.57
N GLN A 32 54.36 -9.52 23.07
CA GLN A 32 54.78 -9.84 24.43
C GLN A 32 54.00 -9.06 25.48
N GLN A 33 53.73 -7.78 25.22
CA GLN A 33 52.86 -6.95 26.09
C GLN A 33 51.44 -7.50 26.13
N LEU A 34 50.89 -7.89 24.98
CA LEU A 34 49.57 -8.54 24.89
C LEU A 34 49.54 -9.84 25.74
N ALA A 35 50.55 -10.69 25.57
CA ALA A 35 50.65 -11.94 26.35
C ALA A 35 50.73 -11.69 27.87
N SER A 36 51.37 -10.60 28.28
CA SER A 36 51.44 -10.20 29.69
C SER A 36 50.08 -9.70 30.20
N LEU A 37 49.34 -8.92 29.41
CA LEU A 37 48.00 -8.46 29.74
C LEU A 37 47.03 -9.63 29.86
N VAL A 38 47.07 -10.58 28.92
CA VAL A 38 46.24 -11.79 28.96
C VAL A 38 46.52 -12.63 30.19
N LYS A 39 47.80 -12.78 30.60
CA LYS A 39 48.18 -13.50 31.84
C LYS A 39 47.69 -12.80 33.10
N GLY A 40 47.63 -11.47 33.10
CA GLY A 40 47.13 -10.67 34.22
C GLY A 40 45.60 -10.51 34.24
N ALA A 41 44.91 -10.82 33.15
CA ALA A 41 43.47 -10.68 33.08
C ALA A 41 42.78 -11.67 34.02
N PRO A 42 41.65 -11.29 34.64
CA PRO A 42 40.92 -12.17 35.54
C PRO A 42 40.44 -13.43 34.82
N ALA A 43 40.61 -14.60 35.43
CA ALA A 43 40.02 -15.82 34.92
C ALA A 43 38.51 -15.78 35.15
N ILE A 44 37.74 -16.18 34.16
CA ILE A 44 36.29 -16.37 34.30
C ILE A 44 36.09 -17.62 35.15
N THR A 45 35.83 -17.42 36.45
CA THR A 45 35.59 -18.51 37.42
C THR A 45 34.11 -18.94 37.52
N LYS A 46 33.20 -18.13 36.98
CA LYS A 46 31.84 -18.59 36.75
C LYS A 46 31.81 -19.36 35.44
N PRO A 47 31.04 -20.49 35.32
CA PRO A 47 30.62 -20.92 34.02
C PRO A 47 30.05 -19.68 33.33
N LEU A 48 30.47 -19.38 32.09
CA LEU A 48 29.67 -18.53 31.21
C LEU A 48 28.26 -19.09 31.37
N ASP A 49 27.38 -18.31 32.02
CA ASP A 49 25.98 -18.70 32.15
C ASP A 49 25.63 -19.30 30.81
N ASP A 50 25.17 -20.54 30.85
CA ASP A 50 24.75 -21.32 29.69
C ASP A 50 24.17 -20.30 28.71
N PRO A 51 24.72 -20.13 27.47
CA PRO A 51 24.22 -19.12 26.58
C PRO A 51 22.73 -19.42 26.48
N GLY A 52 22.00 -18.73 27.40
CA GLY A 52 20.61 -19.02 27.67
C GLY A 52 19.99 -19.24 26.34
N GLU A 53 19.33 -20.36 26.13
CA GLU A 53 18.83 -20.87 24.87
C GLU A 53 18.75 -19.70 23.90
N ILE A 54 19.72 -19.59 22.98
CA ILE A 54 19.59 -18.63 21.90
C ILE A 54 18.22 -19.01 21.35
N GLU A 55 17.20 -18.22 21.69
CA GLU A 55 15.90 -18.38 21.03
C GLU A 55 16.28 -18.44 19.57
N GLN A 56 16.31 -19.62 19.03
CA GLN A 56 16.49 -19.82 17.61
C GLN A 56 15.25 -19.12 17.06
N GLU A 57 15.43 -17.89 16.57
CA GLU A 57 14.39 -17.25 15.79
C GLU A 57 13.95 -18.32 14.81
N GLU A 58 12.75 -18.86 15.02
CA GLU A 58 12.18 -19.86 14.13
C GLU A 58 12.19 -19.25 12.76
N ILE A 59 13.07 -19.75 11.91
CA ILE A 59 13.14 -19.23 10.52
C ILE A 59 11.77 -19.53 9.93
N ALA A 60 10.98 -18.46 9.76
CA ALA A 60 9.68 -18.56 9.14
C ALA A 60 9.83 -19.15 7.75
N VAL A 61 9.26 -20.33 7.53
CA VAL A 61 9.29 -21.00 6.22
C VAL A 61 8.16 -20.48 5.34
N TYR A 62 8.41 -20.41 4.04
CA TYR A 62 7.36 -20.02 3.08
C TYR A 62 6.25 -21.08 3.05
N PRO A 63 4.96 -20.67 3.14
CA PRO A 63 3.85 -21.59 2.99
C PRO A 63 3.83 -22.15 1.56
N THR A 64 3.62 -23.46 1.43
CA THR A 64 3.51 -24.10 0.12
C THR A 64 2.19 -24.84 0.00
N MET A 65 1.63 -24.90 -1.20
CA MET A 65 0.45 -25.70 -1.51
C MET A 65 0.83 -26.85 -2.43
N ASN A 66 0.27 -28.02 -2.19
CA ASN A 66 0.36 -29.12 -3.13
C ASN A 66 -0.66 -28.96 -4.27
N LEU A 67 -0.52 -29.74 -5.33
CA LEU A 67 -1.40 -29.65 -6.51
C LEU A 67 -2.89 -29.87 -6.15
N GLY A 68 -3.20 -30.79 -5.22
CA GLY A 68 -4.55 -31.05 -4.78
C GLY A 68 -5.21 -29.82 -4.13
N ALA A 69 -4.49 -29.14 -3.22
CA ALA A 69 -4.93 -27.90 -2.61
C ALA A 69 -5.12 -26.77 -3.67
N LEU A 70 -4.18 -26.68 -4.61
CA LEU A 70 -4.28 -25.68 -5.70
C LEU A 70 -5.52 -25.89 -6.56
N MET A 71 -5.83 -27.16 -6.91
CA MET A 71 -7.00 -27.52 -7.73
C MET A 71 -8.35 -27.29 -7.04
N THR A 72 -8.34 -27.18 -5.71
CA THR A 72 -9.54 -26.95 -4.89
C THR A 72 -9.67 -25.51 -4.40
N MET A 73 -8.82 -24.61 -4.89
CA MET A 73 -8.94 -23.19 -4.55
C MET A 73 -10.29 -22.62 -5.01
N PRO A 74 -10.92 -21.79 -4.17
CA PRO A 74 -12.17 -21.12 -4.58
C PRO A 74 -11.90 -20.19 -5.77
N PRO A 75 -12.93 -19.90 -6.58
CA PRO A 75 -12.79 -18.93 -7.67
C PRO A 75 -12.44 -17.55 -7.14
N VAL A 76 -11.82 -16.74 -7.98
CA VAL A 76 -11.48 -15.35 -7.68
C VAL A 76 -12.76 -14.59 -7.29
N LYS A 77 -12.70 -13.87 -6.17
CA LYS A 77 -13.79 -12.99 -5.73
C LYS A 77 -13.56 -11.57 -6.23
N PHE A 78 -14.63 -10.90 -6.56
CA PHE A 78 -14.58 -9.51 -6.97
C PHE A 78 -14.98 -8.57 -5.83
N LEU A 79 -14.31 -7.42 -5.75
CA LEU A 79 -14.70 -6.28 -4.93
C LEU A 79 -15.83 -5.50 -5.60
N VAL A 80 -15.66 -5.22 -6.90
CA VAL A 80 -16.67 -4.72 -7.82
C VAL A 80 -16.75 -5.74 -8.94
N ASP A 81 -17.91 -6.33 -9.13
CA ASP A 81 -18.07 -7.47 -10.04
C ASP A 81 -17.49 -7.17 -11.42
N SER A 82 -16.77 -8.14 -11.97
CA SER A 82 -16.09 -8.09 -13.26
C SER A 82 -15.04 -6.97 -13.43
N LEU A 83 -14.91 -6.04 -12.47
CA LEU A 83 -14.02 -4.88 -12.60
C LEU A 83 -12.77 -4.97 -11.72
N PHE A 84 -12.93 -5.19 -10.40
CA PHE A 84 -11.81 -5.28 -9.47
C PHE A 84 -11.92 -6.49 -8.57
N THR A 85 -10.83 -7.23 -8.40
CA THR A 85 -10.79 -8.38 -7.48
C THR A 85 -10.67 -7.94 -6.02
N SER A 86 -11.20 -8.74 -5.09
CA SER A 86 -11.32 -8.37 -3.67
C SER A 86 -9.99 -8.25 -2.91
N THR A 87 -8.91 -8.82 -3.44
CA THR A 87 -7.56 -8.77 -2.86
C THR A 87 -6.51 -8.41 -3.91
N GLY A 88 -6.93 -7.81 -5.02
CA GLY A 88 -6.06 -7.42 -6.13
C GLY A 88 -5.40 -6.07 -5.93
N PHE A 89 -4.25 -5.87 -6.58
CA PHE A 89 -3.68 -4.55 -6.79
C PHE A 89 -4.10 -4.04 -8.18
N SER A 90 -4.84 -2.95 -8.19
CA SER A 90 -5.40 -2.34 -9.40
C SER A 90 -4.89 -0.91 -9.59
N VAL A 91 -4.75 -0.47 -10.82
CA VAL A 91 -4.43 0.92 -11.15
C VAL A 91 -5.44 1.49 -12.12
N MET A 92 -5.99 2.64 -11.74
CA MET A 92 -6.83 3.49 -12.60
C MET A 92 -6.00 4.66 -13.11
N TYR A 93 -5.86 4.80 -14.41
CA TYR A 93 -5.01 5.84 -14.97
C TYR A 93 -5.68 6.63 -16.11
N GLY A 94 -5.18 7.83 -16.34
CA GLY A 94 -5.68 8.71 -17.40
C GLY A 94 -5.12 10.12 -17.27
N PRO A 95 -5.42 11.04 -18.22
CA PRO A 95 -4.96 12.41 -18.19
C PRO A 95 -5.37 13.16 -16.91
N PRO A 96 -4.64 14.21 -16.48
CA PRO A 96 -5.11 15.12 -15.45
C PRO A 96 -6.50 15.68 -15.79
N GLY A 97 -7.38 15.76 -14.77
CA GLY A 97 -8.72 16.32 -14.95
C GLY A 97 -9.72 15.44 -15.72
N CYS A 98 -9.38 14.19 -16.06
CA CYS A 98 -10.31 13.29 -16.76
C CYS A 98 -11.39 12.67 -15.87
N GLY A 99 -11.42 12.93 -14.55
CA GLY A 99 -12.47 12.44 -13.66
C GLY A 99 -12.09 11.22 -12.80
N LYS A 100 -10.83 10.77 -12.77
CA LYS A 100 -10.38 9.61 -11.98
C LYS A 100 -10.81 9.65 -10.52
N THR A 101 -10.60 10.78 -9.84
CA THR A 101 -10.98 10.96 -8.43
C THR A 101 -12.50 10.82 -8.22
N PHE A 102 -13.33 11.33 -9.14
CA PHE A 102 -14.80 11.14 -9.06
C PHE A 102 -15.17 9.66 -9.19
N LEU A 103 -14.56 8.97 -10.16
CA LEU A 103 -14.80 7.54 -10.36
C LEU A 103 -14.30 6.70 -9.18
N ALA A 104 -13.13 7.00 -8.64
CA ALA A 104 -12.58 6.30 -7.48
C ALA A 104 -13.42 6.52 -6.21
N LEU A 105 -13.95 7.74 -6.01
CA LEU A 105 -14.87 8.03 -4.90
C LEU A 105 -16.21 7.31 -5.07
N ASP A 106 -16.75 7.25 -6.29
CA ASP A 106 -18.00 6.52 -6.56
C ASP A 106 -17.85 5.03 -6.25
N ILE A 107 -16.75 4.40 -6.70
CA ILE A 107 -16.41 3.02 -6.36
C ILE A 107 -16.26 2.84 -4.85
N ALA A 108 -15.48 3.70 -4.21
CA ALA A 108 -15.17 3.62 -2.79
C ALA A 108 -16.42 3.77 -1.91
N LEU A 109 -17.30 4.71 -2.24
CA LEU A 109 -18.56 4.92 -1.53
C LEU A 109 -19.58 3.81 -1.81
N SER A 110 -19.58 3.25 -3.02
CA SER A 110 -20.38 2.07 -3.34
C SER A 110 -19.95 0.87 -2.48
N VAL A 111 -18.63 0.64 -2.36
CA VAL A 111 -18.08 -0.43 -1.49
C VAL A 111 -18.42 -0.18 -0.02
N ALA A 112 -18.21 1.03 0.49
CA ALA A 112 -18.51 1.36 1.89
C ALA A 112 -19.99 1.18 2.24
N SER A 113 -20.89 1.59 1.33
CA SER A 113 -22.33 1.50 1.54
C SER A 113 -22.94 0.13 1.20
N GLY A 114 -22.22 -0.74 0.48
CA GLY A 114 -22.74 -2.00 -0.06
C GLY A 114 -23.73 -1.82 -1.21
N ARG A 115 -23.77 -0.62 -1.83
CA ARG A 115 -24.63 -0.34 -2.97
C ARG A 115 -23.90 -0.69 -4.27
N ASP A 116 -24.63 -1.28 -5.21
CA ASP A 116 -24.08 -1.62 -6.51
C ASP A 116 -23.40 -0.42 -7.17
N PHE A 117 -22.23 -0.64 -7.71
CA PHE A 117 -21.55 0.34 -8.54
C PHE A 117 -22.18 0.31 -9.93
N HIS A 118 -23.17 1.17 -10.17
CA HIS A 118 -23.92 1.28 -11.44
C HIS A 118 -24.41 -0.09 -11.98
N GLY A 119 -25.05 -0.87 -11.11
CA GLY A 119 -25.58 -2.18 -11.46
C GLY A 119 -24.57 -3.32 -11.35
N LEU A 120 -23.30 -3.04 -11.10
CA LEU A 120 -22.30 -4.05 -10.78
C LEU A 120 -22.31 -4.30 -9.25
N PRO A 121 -22.57 -5.53 -8.79
CA PRO A 121 -22.52 -5.88 -7.37
C PRO A 121 -21.17 -5.56 -6.75
N VAL A 122 -21.17 -5.14 -5.48
CA VAL A 122 -19.95 -4.86 -4.72
C VAL A 122 -19.86 -5.74 -3.49
N GLN A 123 -18.63 -6.06 -3.07
CA GLN A 123 -18.38 -6.61 -1.74
C GLN A 123 -18.30 -5.45 -0.76
N GLN A 124 -19.29 -5.32 0.13
CA GLN A 124 -19.29 -4.28 1.16
C GLN A 124 -18.15 -4.46 2.16
N GLY A 125 -17.60 -3.35 2.64
CA GLY A 125 -16.63 -3.29 3.74
C GLY A 125 -16.05 -1.90 3.93
N ALA A 126 -15.24 -1.72 4.99
CA ALA A 126 -14.60 -0.46 5.26
C ALA A 126 -13.65 -0.03 4.14
N VAL A 127 -13.51 1.28 3.94
CA VAL A 127 -12.69 1.88 2.88
C VAL A 127 -11.75 2.91 3.49
N LEU A 128 -10.45 2.80 3.18
CA LEU A 128 -9.48 3.86 3.45
C LEU A 128 -9.13 4.59 2.13
N TYR A 129 -9.39 5.89 2.09
CA TYR A 129 -9.04 6.76 0.97
C TYR A 129 -7.85 7.65 1.36
N ILE A 130 -6.65 7.32 0.86
CA ILE A 130 -5.43 8.10 1.09
C ILE A 130 -5.41 9.23 0.06
N CYS A 131 -5.67 10.45 0.52
CA CYS A 131 -5.78 11.65 -0.31
C CYS A 131 -4.52 12.50 -0.20
N GLY A 132 -3.55 12.28 -1.09
CA GLY A 132 -2.30 13.02 -1.13
C GLY A 132 -2.41 14.43 -1.70
N GLU A 133 -3.53 14.77 -2.34
CA GLU A 133 -3.80 16.10 -2.90
C GLU A 133 -5.30 16.37 -3.04
N GLY A 134 -5.68 17.66 -2.97
CA GLY A 134 -7.07 18.06 -3.23
C GLY A 134 -8.08 17.70 -2.13
N VAL A 135 -7.63 17.46 -0.90
CA VAL A 135 -8.47 17.08 0.27
C VAL A 135 -9.68 18.00 0.45
N GLY A 136 -9.51 19.33 0.28
CA GLY A 136 -10.59 20.31 0.43
C GLY A 136 -11.79 20.10 -0.50
N GLY A 137 -11.62 19.34 -1.59
CA GLY A 137 -12.69 19.02 -2.53
C GLY A 137 -13.41 17.70 -2.24
N ILE A 138 -12.84 16.81 -1.41
CA ILE A 138 -13.40 15.47 -1.17
C ILE A 138 -14.78 15.55 -0.54
N GLY A 139 -14.95 16.34 0.52
CA GLY A 139 -16.24 16.46 1.22
C GLY A 139 -17.39 16.86 0.31
N LYS A 140 -17.17 17.80 -0.64
CA LYS A 140 -18.20 18.21 -1.59
C LYS A 140 -18.56 17.09 -2.58
N ARG A 141 -17.58 16.30 -3.02
CA ARG A 141 -17.80 15.16 -3.92
C ARG A 141 -18.55 14.04 -3.23
N VAL A 142 -18.19 13.74 -1.97
CA VAL A 142 -18.91 12.78 -1.14
C VAL A 142 -20.37 13.21 -0.93
N LYS A 143 -20.63 14.48 -0.60
CA LYS A 143 -21.99 15.01 -0.46
C LYS A 143 -22.80 14.85 -1.75
N ALA A 144 -22.23 15.26 -2.89
CA ALA A 144 -22.90 15.08 -4.18
C ALA A 144 -23.25 13.61 -4.47
N TRP A 145 -22.36 12.69 -4.12
CA TRP A 145 -22.62 11.26 -4.26
C TRP A 145 -23.76 10.80 -3.33
N ILE A 146 -23.73 11.19 -2.03
CA ILE A 146 -24.77 10.83 -1.06
C ILE A 146 -26.15 11.31 -1.52
N GLU A 147 -26.25 12.57 -1.97
CA GLU A 147 -27.53 13.17 -2.39
C GLU A 147 -28.10 12.51 -3.65
N ASN A 148 -27.27 12.10 -4.60
CA ASN A 148 -27.74 11.59 -5.89
C ASN A 148 -27.71 10.07 -6.02
N ARG A 149 -26.78 9.41 -5.32
CA ARG A 149 -26.55 7.97 -5.40
C ARG A 149 -26.65 7.23 -4.08
N GLY A 150 -26.50 7.94 -2.96
CA GLY A 150 -26.48 7.35 -1.61
C GLY A 150 -27.81 6.71 -1.19
N GLY A 151 -28.95 7.16 -1.75
CA GLY A 151 -30.24 6.54 -1.49
C GLY A 151 -30.65 6.50 -0.02
N GLY A 152 -30.32 7.56 0.75
CA GLY A 152 -30.66 7.69 2.16
C GLY A 152 -29.60 7.11 3.12
N VAL A 153 -28.40 6.88 2.65
CA VAL A 153 -27.27 6.49 3.51
C VAL A 153 -26.94 7.63 4.50
N ASP A 154 -26.81 7.29 5.78
CA ASP A 154 -26.31 8.23 6.80
C ASP A 154 -24.77 8.35 6.65
N GLU A 155 -24.30 9.57 6.46
CA GLU A 155 -22.87 9.86 6.28
C GLU A 155 -22.03 9.47 7.51
N ASN A 156 -22.64 9.43 8.70
CA ASN A 156 -21.97 9.08 9.96
C ASN A 156 -21.87 7.56 10.18
N GLU A 157 -22.63 6.77 9.42
CA GLU A 157 -22.63 5.31 9.53
C GLU A 157 -21.79 4.64 8.42
N LEU A 158 -21.26 5.43 7.47
CA LEU A 158 -20.41 4.87 6.41
C LEU A 158 -19.01 4.54 6.93
N PRO A 159 -18.55 3.31 6.83
CA PRO A 159 -17.19 2.93 7.17
C PRO A 159 -16.21 3.41 6.07
N PHE A 160 -16.14 4.73 5.90
CA PHE A 160 -15.34 5.41 4.89
C PHE A 160 -14.43 6.44 5.52
N HIS A 161 -13.13 6.15 5.55
CA HIS A 161 -12.12 6.99 6.16
C HIS A 161 -11.27 7.70 5.10
N VAL A 162 -10.99 8.97 5.34
CA VAL A 162 -10.05 9.75 4.51
C VAL A 162 -8.80 10.02 5.31
N LEU A 163 -7.66 9.57 4.81
CA LEU A 163 -6.35 9.99 5.31
C LEU A 163 -5.90 11.24 4.52
N PRO A 164 -5.99 12.45 5.12
CA PRO A 164 -5.83 13.72 4.39
C PRO A 164 -4.35 14.12 4.23
N THR A 165 -3.49 13.14 3.97
CA THR A 165 -2.06 13.37 3.78
C THR A 165 -1.46 12.35 2.81
N ALA A 166 -0.37 12.72 2.16
CA ALA A 166 0.41 11.77 1.40
C ALA A 166 1.20 10.86 2.36
N VAL A 167 1.28 9.58 2.01
CA VAL A 167 2.10 8.58 2.69
C VAL A 167 3.17 8.11 1.72
N ASP A 168 4.43 8.12 2.13
CA ASP A 168 5.52 7.59 1.30
C ASP A 168 5.59 6.06 1.40
N PHE A 169 5.11 5.39 0.36
CA PHE A 169 5.13 3.93 0.27
C PHE A 169 6.54 3.34 0.09
N THR A 170 7.54 4.17 -0.15
CA THR A 170 8.95 3.74 -0.23
C THR A 170 9.69 3.92 1.10
N ASN A 171 9.07 4.58 2.09
CA ASN A 171 9.63 4.81 3.42
C ASN A 171 9.04 3.83 4.45
N LEU A 172 9.88 3.00 5.04
CA LEU A 172 9.43 1.99 6.02
C LEU A 172 8.72 2.60 7.23
N GLY A 173 9.18 3.76 7.72
CA GLY A 173 8.56 4.42 8.88
C GLY A 173 7.14 4.91 8.60
N ASP A 174 6.88 5.43 7.40
CA ASP A 174 5.54 5.87 7.00
C ASP A 174 4.62 4.67 6.73
N VAL A 175 5.16 3.59 6.16
CA VAL A 175 4.42 2.33 5.96
C VAL A 175 4.00 1.71 7.28
N GLU A 176 4.88 1.67 8.30
CA GLU A 176 4.53 1.15 9.63
C GLU A 176 3.47 2.02 10.33
N LYS A 177 3.53 3.35 10.20
CA LYS A 177 2.45 4.24 10.70
C LYS A 177 1.12 3.96 9.98
N LEU A 178 1.15 3.76 8.66
CA LEU A 178 -0.04 3.45 7.89
C LEU A 178 -0.66 2.12 8.34
N LYS A 179 0.14 1.08 8.52
CA LYS A 179 -0.32 -0.23 9.04
C LYS A 179 -0.98 -0.08 10.40
N ALA A 180 -0.34 0.63 11.34
CA ALA A 180 -0.89 0.87 12.67
C ALA A 180 -2.22 1.65 12.60
N THR A 181 -2.33 2.64 11.70
CA THR A 181 -3.57 3.39 11.48
C THR A 181 -4.68 2.48 10.96
N ILE A 182 -4.41 1.65 9.95
CA ILE A 182 -5.41 0.72 9.42
C ILE A 182 -5.84 -0.28 10.49
N GLN A 183 -4.89 -0.85 11.25
CA GLN A 183 -5.21 -1.80 12.31
C GLN A 183 -6.11 -1.17 13.39
N GLN A 184 -5.83 0.06 13.81
CA GLN A 184 -6.69 0.79 14.76
C GLN A 184 -8.10 0.97 14.20
N LEU A 185 -8.25 1.38 12.94
CA LEU A 185 -9.55 1.59 12.32
C LEU A 185 -10.31 0.27 12.12
N GLU A 186 -9.62 -0.86 11.86
CA GLU A 186 -10.26 -2.18 11.78
C GLU A 186 -10.90 -2.61 13.11
N ASP A 187 -10.35 -2.17 14.24
CA ASP A 187 -10.91 -2.44 15.57
C ASP A 187 -12.23 -1.68 15.80
N GLU A 188 -12.45 -0.55 15.09
CA GLU A 188 -13.63 0.29 15.20
C GLU A 188 -14.71 -0.11 14.18
N ASP A 189 -14.37 -0.25 12.90
CA ASP A 189 -15.31 -0.40 11.78
C ASP A 189 -15.25 -1.76 11.08
N GLY A 190 -14.40 -2.66 11.56
CA GLY A 190 -14.22 -3.97 10.95
C GLY A 190 -13.24 -3.97 9.78
N LYS A 191 -13.22 -5.06 9.02
CA LYS A 191 -12.21 -5.29 7.99
C LYS A 191 -12.33 -4.33 6.81
N PHE A 192 -11.19 -3.80 6.40
CA PHE A 192 -11.10 -3.02 5.17
C PHE A 192 -11.26 -3.93 3.94
N SER A 193 -12.09 -3.50 3.00
CA SER A 193 -12.25 -4.14 1.69
C SER A 193 -11.48 -3.39 0.60
N LEU A 194 -11.21 -2.10 0.80
CA LEU A 194 -10.55 -1.26 -0.21
C LEU A 194 -9.63 -0.22 0.43
N ILE A 195 -8.42 -0.13 -0.10
CA ILE A 195 -7.47 0.98 0.15
C ILE A 195 -7.26 1.73 -1.17
N VAL A 196 -7.62 3.01 -1.21
CA VAL A 196 -7.42 3.88 -2.38
C VAL A 196 -6.22 4.78 -2.15
N VAL A 197 -5.35 4.90 -3.16
CA VAL A 197 -4.18 5.78 -3.15
C VAL A 197 -4.34 6.84 -4.24
N ASP A 198 -4.71 8.05 -3.84
CA ASP A 198 -4.88 9.20 -4.75
C ASP A 198 -3.83 10.29 -4.45
N THR A 199 -2.71 10.27 -5.15
CA THR A 199 -2.29 9.51 -6.32
C THR A 199 -1.01 8.70 -6.06
N VAL A 200 -0.70 7.73 -6.94
CA VAL A 200 0.58 6.97 -6.91
C VAL A 200 1.78 7.90 -6.88
N ALA A 201 1.76 9.00 -7.67
CA ALA A 201 2.83 9.98 -7.68
C ALA A 201 3.05 10.65 -6.30
N ARG A 202 1.99 10.81 -5.51
CA ARG A 202 2.06 11.33 -4.13
C ARG A 202 2.53 10.28 -3.12
N ALA A 203 2.37 9.01 -3.43
CA ALA A 203 2.89 7.92 -2.61
C ALA A 203 4.35 7.55 -2.93
N LEU A 204 4.98 8.25 -3.86
CA LEU A 204 6.38 8.12 -4.27
C LEU A 204 7.18 9.38 -3.86
N LEU A 205 7.01 9.88 -2.64
CA LEU A 205 7.66 11.10 -2.15
C LEU A 205 9.19 10.98 -2.25
N GLY A 206 9.79 11.75 -3.17
CA GLY A 206 11.24 11.74 -3.39
C GLY A 206 11.78 10.59 -4.24
N ALA A 207 10.95 9.63 -4.65
CA ALA A 207 11.30 8.54 -5.55
C ALA A 207 10.95 8.90 -7.02
N ASP A 208 11.61 8.24 -7.98
CA ASP A 208 11.37 8.45 -9.40
C ASP A 208 10.38 7.43 -9.97
N GLU A 209 9.23 7.90 -10.44
CA GLU A 209 8.20 7.06 -11.07
C GLU A 209 8.69 6.35 -12.35
N ASN A 210 9.81 6.76 -12.93
CA ASN A 210 10.42 6.11 -14.09
C ASN A 210 11.44 5.04 -13.66
N SER A 211 11.85 5.01 -12.40
CA SER A 211 12.77 4.03 -11.85
C SER A 211 12.06 2.72 -11.55
N ALA A 212 12.44 1.64 -12.21
CA ALA A 212 11.92 0.31 -11.93
C ALA A 212 12.20 -0.12 -10.47
N THR A 213 13.31 0.33 -9.87
CA THR A 213 13.68 0.04 -8.49
C THR A 213 12.72 0.72 -7.51
N ASP A 214 12.37 1.98 -7.73
CA ASP A 214 11.50 2.73 -6.83
C ASP A 214 10.04 2.28 -6.96
N ILE A 215 9.59 2.03 -8.19
CA ILE A 215 8.31 1.37 -8.44
C ILE A 215 8.26 -0.02 -7.79
N GLY A 216 9.37 -0.79 -7.81
CA GLY A 216 9.45 -2.08 -7.12
C GLY A 216 9.25 -1.96 -5.60
N LYS A 217 9.76 -0.91 -4.94
CA LYS A 217 9.51 -0.65 -3.51
C LYS A 217 8.03 -0.32 -3.25
N PHE A 218 7.44 0.55 -4.07
CA PHE A 218 6.03 0.89 -4.00
C PHE A 218 5.14 -0.34 -4.15
N VAL A 219 5.37 -1.16 -5.17
CA VAL A 219 4.65 -2.42 -5.41
C VAL A 219 4.77 -3.38 -4.22
N LYS A 220 6.00 -3.54 -3.68
CA LYS A 220 6.20 -4.37 -2.49
C LYS A 220 5.36 -3.91 -1.30
N THR A 221 5.25 -2.60 -1.07
CA THR A 221 4.38 -2.05 -0.02
C THR A 221 2.91 -2.34 -0.31
N CYS A 222 2.46 -2.17 -1.56
CA CYS A 222 1.11 -2.54 -1.98
C CYS A 222 0.80 -4.02 -1.69
N ASP A 223 1.72 -4.93 -2.02
CA ASP A 223 1.56 -6.36 -1.76
C ASP A 223 1.49 -6.66 -0.26
N VAL A 224 2.35 -6.04 0.55
CA VAL A 224 2.33 -6.20 2.01
C VAL A 224 1.00 -5.73 2.62
N LEU A 225 0.48 -4.57 2.21
CA LEU A 225 -0.80 -4.05 2.69
C LEU A 225 -1.97 -4.96 2.27
N LYS A 226 -1.97 -5.38 1.01
CA LYS A 226 -2.97 -6.28 0.43
C LYS A 226 -3.00 -7.63 1.16
N GLU A 227 -1.84 -8.22 1.43
CA GLU A 227 -1.73 -9.50 2.15
C GLU A 227 -2.11 -9.37 3.63
N MET A 228 -1.63 -8.32 4.31
CA MET A 228 -1.86 -8.12 5.73
C MET A 228 -3.33 -7.85 6.06
N PHE A 229 -3.99 -7.01 5.26
CA PHE A 229 -5.36 -6.59 5.51
C PHE A 229 -6.40 -7.35 4.68
N GLN A 230 -5.97 -8.21 3.75
CA GLN A 230 -6.86 -8.93 2.82
C GLN A 230 -7.82 -8.00 2.07
N ALA A 231 -7.34 -6.79 1.74
CA ALA A 231 -8.06 -5.73 1.09
C ALA A 231 -7.58 -5.51 -0.35
N ALA A 232 -8.47 -5.08 -1.23
CA ALA A 232 -8.08 -4.58 -2.55
C ALA A 232 -7.33 -3.26 -2.42
N LEU A 233 -6.38 -3.01 -3.33
CA LEU A 233 -5.67 -1.75 -3.42
C LEU A 233 -5.91 -1.12 -4.79
N LEU A 234 -6.35 0.14 -4.81
CA LEU A 234 -6.60 0.92 -6.03
C LEU A 234 -5.71 2.16 -6.06
N GLY A 235 -4.72 2.16 -6.95
CA GLY A 235 -3.88 3.34 -7.18
C GLY A 235 -4.40 4.21 -8.32
N LEU A 236 -4.49 5.53 -8.11
CA LEU A 236 -4.79 6.49 -9.17
C LEU A 236 -3.48 7.02 -9.76
N HIS A 237 -3.35 6.94 -11.08
CA HIS A 237 -2.12 7.34 -11.76
C HIS A 237 -2.39 8.22 -12.98
N HIS A 238 -1.37 8.94 -13.42
CA HIS A 238 -1.48 9.76 -14.63
C HIS A 238 -1.04 8.98 -15.86
N SER A 239 -1.69 9.26 -17.01
CA SER A 239 -1.17 8.84 -18.30
C SER A 239 0.07 9.64 -18.68
N GLY A 240 0.91 9.12 -19.59
CA GLY A 240 1.99 9.86 -20.20
C GLY A 240 1.48 11.11 -20.93
N LYS A 241 2.41 12.03 -21.28
CA LYS A 241 2.09 13.25 -22.04
C LYS A 241 1.39 12.98 -23.37
N ASP A 242 1.68 11.84 -23.96
CA ASP A 242 1.00 11.29 -25.12
C ASP A 242 0.08 10.17 -24.63
N GLY A 243 -1.22 10.47 -24.53
CA GLY A 243 -2.24 9.55 -24.02
C GLY A 243 -2.34 8.22 -24.79
N SER A 244 -1.76 8.16 -26.01
CA SER A 244 -1.67 6.93 -26.81
C SER A 244 -0.61 5.95 -26.30
N ARG A 245 0.30 6.38 -25.40
CA ARG A 245 1.40 5.58 -24.86
C ARG A 245 1.06 4.87 -23.55
N GLY A 246 -0.19 4.91 -23.11
CA GLY A 246 -0.63 4.25 -21.87
C GLY A 246 -0.21 4.97 -20.59
N MET A 247 0.01 4.20 -19.52
CA MET A 247 0.37 4.69 -18.19
C MET A 247 1.73 5.39 -18.21
N ARG A 248 1.85 6.48 -17.45
CA ARG A 248 3.12 7.20 -17.27
C ARG A 248 4.09 6.40 -16.39
N GLY A 249 5.40 6.59 -16.60
CA GLY A 249 6.45 6.03 -15.76
C GLY A 249 6.92 4.64 -16.19
N SER A 250 7.44 3.89 -15.24
CA SER A 250 8.02 2.57 -15.51
C SER A 250 6.96 1.53 -15.88
N SER A 251 7.24 0.73 -16.91
CA SER A 251 6.42 -0.45 -17.26
C SER A 251 6.34 -1.51 -16.13
N ALA A 252 7.21 -1.39 -15.11
CA ALA A 252 7.18 -2.25 -13.94
C ALA A 252 5.84 -2.13 -13.18
N LEU A 253 5.22 -0.95 -13.12
CA LEU A 253 3.92 -0.78 -12.48
C LEU A 253 2.83 -1.55 -13.23
N LEU A 254 2.75 -1.40 -14.55
CA LEU A 254 1.78 -2.14 -15.38
C LEU A 254 2.01 -3.66 -15.31
N GLY A 255 3.28 -4.09 -15.21
CA GLY A 255 3.63 -5.49 -15.03
C GLY A 255 3.10 -6.07 -13.71
N ALA A 256 3.16 -5.29 -12.63
CA ALA A 256 2.85 -5.71 -11.27
C ALA A 256 1.34 -5.76 -10.96
N VAL A 257 0.52 -4.86 -11.54
CA VAL A 257 -0.91 -4.80 -11.21
C VAL A 257 -1.67 -6.02 -11.75
N ASP A 258 -2.72 -6.40 -11.04
CA ASP A 258 -3.65 -7.46 -11.44
C ASP A 258 -4.68 -6.91 -12.45
N THR A 259 -5.15 -5.67 -12.23
CA THR A 259 -6.07 -4.97 -13.12
C THR A 259 -5.56 -3.59 -13.47
N SER A 260 -5.67 -3.18 -14.73
CA SER A 260 -5.47 -1.79 -15.14
C SER A 260 -6.66 -1.26 -15.91
N VAL A 261 -7.10 -0.06 -15.50
CA VAL A 261 -8.27 0.61 -16.06
C VAL A 261 -7.86 1.98 -16.59
N GLN A 262 -8.13 2.24 -17.85
CA GLN A 262 -7.92 3.54 -18.47
C GLN A 262 -9.18 4.39 -18.41
N VAL A 263 -9.06 5.62 -17.90
CA VAL A 263 -10.14 6.61 -17.91
C VAL A 263 -9.85 7.66 -18.96
N LYS A 264 -10.77 7.78 -19.92
CA LYS A 264 -10.75 8.79 -20.99
C LYS A 264 -11.92 9.74 -20.76
N LYS A 265 -11.75 10.99 -21.20
CA LYS A 265 -12.82 12.00 -21.16
C LYS A 265 -12.98 12.65 -22.53
N SER A 266 -14.20 12.67 -23.04
CA SER A 266 -14.58 13.37 -24.25
C SER A 266 -15.84 14.20 -23.98
N GLY A 267 -15.70 15.53 -23.92
CA GLY A 267 -16.78 16.40 -23.47
C GLY A 267 -17.19 16.11 -22.02
N ALA A 268 -18.46 15.80 -21.79
CA ALA A 268 -18.99 15.40 -20.48
C ALA A 268 -18.87 13.89 -20.20
N ILE A 269 -18.55 13.08 -21.21
CA ILE A 269 -18.53 11.62 -21.12
C ILE A 269 -17.16 11.13 -20.67
N LEU A 270 -17.17 10.28 -19.64
CA LEU A 270 -16.05 9.45 -19.23
C LEU A 270 -16.22 8.07 -19.83
N THR A 271 -15.17 7.55 -20.44
CA THR A 271 -15.09 6.15 -20.87
C THR A 271 -14.09 5.44 -19.98
N VAL A 272 -14.48 4.31 -19.44
CA VAL A 272 -13.69 3.45 -18.55
C VAL A 272 -13.41 2.15 -19.28
N VAL A 273 -12.15 1.89 -19.61
CA VAL A 273 -11.71 0.75 -20.41
C VAL A 273 -10.82 -0.14 -19.58
N THR A 274 -11.16 -1.42 -19.44
CA THR A 274 -10.29 -2.40 -18.77
C THR A 274 -9.23 -2.88 -19.77
N GLU A 275 -7.98 -2.44 -19.58
CA GLU A 275 -6.88 -2.83 -20.49
C GLU A 275 -6.16 -4.11 -20.06
N LYS A 276 -6.17 -4.41 -18.77
CA LYS A 276 -5.58 -5.61 -18.21
C LYS A 276 -6.50 -6.19 -17.13
N GLN A 277 -6.75 -7.47 -17.21
CA GLN A 277 -7.38 -8.27 -16.17
C GLN A 277 -6.66 -9.61 -16.12
N LYS A 278 -6.03 -9.96 -14.97
CA LYS A 278 -5.13 -11.10 -14.87
C LYS A 278 -5.87 -12.43 -14.74
N ASP A 279 -6.90 -12.47 -13.91
CA ASP A 279 -7.54 -13.71 -13.48
C ASP A 279 -9.01 -13.82 -13.94
N ALA A 280 -9.42 -12.97 -14.87
CA ALA A 280 -10.77 -12.96 -15.45
C ALA A 280 -10.76 -12.31 -16.85
N GLU A 281 -11.86 -12.41 -17.56
CA GLU A 281 -12.10 -11.65 -18.79
C GLU A 281 -12.20 -10.15 -18.46
N PRO A 282 -11.65 -9.25 -19.31
CA PRO A 282 -11.82 -7.82 -19.13
C PRO A 282 -13.31 -7.44 -19.11
N ALA A 283 -13.66 -6.53 -18.19
CA ALA A 283 -15.01 -5.97 -18.15
C ALA A 283 -15.33 -5.22 -19.45
N GLU A 284 -16.62 -5.16 -19.82
CA GLU A 284 -17.08 -4.28 -20.91
C GLU A 284 -16.78 -2.81 -20.58
N ASP A 285 -16.62 -2.00 -21.62
CA ASP A 285 -16.38 -0.57 -21.44
C ASP A 285 -17.59 0.09 -20.75
N LEU A 286 -17.30 0.90 -19.73
CA LEU A 286 -18.32 1.65 -19.02
C LEU A 286 -18.30 3.12 -19.45
N PHE A 287 -19.47 3.72 -19.55
CA PHE A 287 -19.64 5.11 -19.96
C PHE A 287 -20.40 5.86 -18.88
N PHE A 288 -19.87 7.04 -18.51
CA PHE A 288 -20.48 7.88 -17.49
C PHE A 288 -20.59 9.32 -17.99
N GLU A 289 -21.68 9.97 -17.65
CA GLU A 289 -21.81 11.40 -17.79
C GLU A 289 -21.54 12.09 -16.44
N MET A 290 -20.80 13.19 -16.48
CA MET A 290 -20.52 14.02 -15.29
C MET A 290 -21.67 15.01 -15.10
N GLN A 291 -22.56 14.72 -14.14
CA GLN A 291 -23.73 15.54 -13.79
C GLN A 291 -23.38 16.51 -12.66
N THR A 292 -23.83 17.76 -12.77
CA THR A 292 -23.67 18.76 -11.72
C THR A 292 -24.76 18.61 -10.66
N SER A 293 -24.35 18.56 -9.39
CA SER A 293 -25.24 18.60 -8.23
C SER A 293 -25.03 19.89 -7.46
N GLU A 294 -26.11 20.58 -7.12
CA GLU A 294 -26.10 21.68 -6.15
C GLU A 294 -26.11 21.08 -4.75
N ILE A 295 -25.11 21.45 -3.91
CA ILE A 295 -24.93 20.89 -2.57
C ILE A 295 -25.42 21.87 -1.54
N GLY A 296 -26.43 21.43 -0.76
CA GLY A 296 -26.95 22.18 0.40
C GLY A 296 -27.87 23.34 0.03
N THR A 297 -28.61 23.80 1.02
CA THR A 297 -29.69 24.78 0.89
C THR A 297 -29.27 26.24 0.92
N ILE A 298 -28.01 26.55 1.28
CA ILE A 298 -27.54 27.93 1.46
C ILE A 298 -26.08 28.06 0.96
N GLY A 299 -25.89 28.77 -0.16
CA GLY A 299 -24.57 29.24 -0.57
C GLY A 299 -24.06 28.88 -1.96
N GLY A 300 -24.83 28.17 -2.79
CA GLY A 300 -24.48 27.96 -4.21
C GLY A 300 -23.23 27.10 -4.42
N GLU A 301 -22.89 26.21 -3.51
CA GLU A 301 -21.82 25.22 -3.72
C GLU A 301 -22.33 24.11 -4.65
N SER A 302 -21.51 23.74 -5.64
CA SER A 302 -21.80 22.64 -6.55
C SER A 302 -20.65 21.66 -6.60
N SER A 303 -20.99 20.41 -6.91
CA SER A 303 -20.03 19.37 -7.22
C SER A 303 -20.56 18.50 -8.34
N VAL A 304 -19.87 17.39 -8.62
CA VAL A 304 -20.21 16.48 -9.72
C VAL A 304 -20.40 15.06 -9.15
N TYR A 305 -21.40 14.35 -9.66
CA TYR A 305 -21.56 12.92 -9.53
C TYR A 305 -21.55 12.26 -10.91
N LEU A 306 -21.43 10.94 -10.94
CA LEU A 306 -21.40 10.17 -12.18
C LEU A 306 -22.74 9.48 -12.41
N GLU A 307 -23.25 9.57 -13.63
CA GLU A 307 -24.42 8.87 -14.10
C GLU A 307 -24.02 7.95 -15.25
N GLN A 308 -24.32 6.66 -15.14
CA GLN A 308 -24.02 5.71 -16.21
C GLN A 308 -24.91 5.97 -17.41
N VAL A 309 -24.32 5.96 -18.58
CA VAL A 309 -25.01 6.12 -19.86
C VAL A 309 -24.67 4.97 -20.80
N SER A 310 -25.51 4.73 -21.78
CA SER A 310 -25.21 3.79 -22.87
C SER A 310 -24.16 4.36 -23.83
N ALA A 311 -23.41 3.46 -24.48
CA ALA A 311 -22.40 3.80 -25.49
C ALA A 311 -22.97 4.57 -26.68
#